data_4239c061e10a2b0c8e80f26a99ec4a3c
#
_entry.id   4239c061e10a2b0c8e80f26a99ec4a3c
#
_cell.length_a   1.000
_cell.length_b   1.000
_cell.length_c   1.000
_cell.angle_alpha   90.00
_cell.angle_beta   90.00
_cell.angle_gamma   90.00
#
_symmetry.space_group_name_H-M   'P 1'
#
loop_
_entity.id
_entity.type
_entity.pdbx_description
1 polymer ?
#
loop_
_entity_poly.entity_id
_entity_poly.type
_entity_poly.pdbx_seq_one_letter_code
_entity_poly.pdbx_strand_id
1 'polypeptide(L)'
;MVRRFWEEVFNGRKLSLIDEIFTADWVYHGVGGLKVYGPEGLKQFLTEYYNAFPDMQVKVENLIAEGDKVVSHVTSRGTHKGELMGIAPTGKQVTVPVICISRFVDDKIGEDWEIIDLFGMLQQLDVIPSPGHK
;
A
#
# COMPACT_ATOMS: atom_id res chain seq x y z
N MET A 1 -5.58 -3.40 14.90
CA MET A 1 -4.21 -3.41 14.35
C MET A 1 -4.15 -3.04 12.88
N VAL A 2 -4.92 -3.69 12.03
CA VAL A 2 -4.89 -3.37 10.60
C VAL A 2 -5.41 -1.95 10.35
N ARG A 3 -6.52 -1.57 10.96
CA ARG A 3 -7.02 -0.19 10.86
C ARG A 3 -6.00 0.81 11.38
N ARG A 4 -5.34 0.48 12.49
CA ARG A 4 -4.29 1.33 13.06
C ARG A 4 -3.14 1.53 12.08
N PHE A 5 -2.75 0.48 11.35
CA PHE A 5 -1.73 0.60 10.32
C PHE A 5 -2.16 1.62 9.26
N TRP A 6 -3.35 1.45 8.68
CA TRP A 6 -3.77 2.32 7.60
C TRP A 6 -3.94 3.78 8.05
N GLU A 7 -4.55 3.97 9.23
CA GLU A 7 -4.90 5.33 9.68
C GLU A 7 -3.74 6.06 10.35
N GLU A 8 -2.97 5.38 11.19
CA GLU A 8 -1.90 6.04 11.94
C GLU A 8 -0.54 5.95 11.23
N VAL A 9 -0.19 4.80 10.71
CA VAL A 9 1.10 4.62 10.05
C VAL A 9 1.05 5.17 8.64
N PHE A 10 0.13 4.69 7.82
CA PHE A 10 0.07 5.09 6.42
C PHE A 10 -0.41 6.54 6.27
N ASN A 11 -1.60 6.87 6.73
CA ASN A 11 -2.14 8.23 6.62
C ASN A 11 -1.44 9.21 7.56
N GLY A 12 -1.22 8.80 8.80
CA GLY A 12 -0.62 9.66 9.83
C GLY A 12 0.88 9.80 9.72
N ARG A 13 1.53 9.02 8.86
CA ARG A 13 2.98 9.04 8.63
C ARG A 13 3.80 8.67 9.88
N LYS A 14 3.20 7.93 10.81
CA LYS A 14 3.86 7.56 12.07
C LYS A 14 4.65 6.27 11.88
N LEU A 15 5.76 6.35 11.15
CA LEU A 15 6.57 5.17 10.81
C LEU A 15 7.16 4.47 12.03
N SER A 16 7.35 5.19 13.13
CA SER A 16 7.86 4.59 14.39
C SER A 16 6.93 3.52 14.96
N LEU A 17 5.64 3.55 14.62
CA LEU A 17 4.69 2.54 15.07
C LEU A 17 4.84 1.19 14.37
N ILE A 18 5.58 1.15 13.27
CA ILE A 18 5.75 -0.08 12.49
C ILE A 18 6.34 -1.20 13.35
N ASP A 19 7.32 -0.90 14.20
CA ASP A 19 7.94 -1.92 15.06
C ASP A 19 6.97 -2.50 16.09
N GLU A 20 5.90 -1.77 16.42
CA GLU A 20 4.86 -2.26 17.34
C GLU A 20 3.83 -3.14 16.65
N ILE A 21 3.65 -2.95 15.34
CA ILE A 21 2.57 -3.59 14.57
C ILE A 21 3.05 -4.85 13.85
N PHE A 22 4.30 -4.86 13.40
CA PHE A 22 4.85 -5.93 12.56
C PHE A 22 5.92 -6.72 13.29
N THR A 23 5.99 -8.02 12.99
CA THR A 23 7.06 -8.87 13.54
C THR A 23 8.40 -8.52 12.87
N ALA A 24 9.49 -8.87 13.56
CA ALA A 24 10.83 -8.59 13.02
C ALA A 24 11.11 -9.32 11.71
N ASP A 25 10.48 -10.48 11.52
CA ASP A 25 10.66 -11.32 10.31
C ASP A 25 9.49 -11.17 9.30
N TRP A 26 8.75 -10.08 9.41
CA TRP A 26 7.62 -9.81 8.51
C TRP A 26 8.04 -9.83 7.05
N VAL A 27 7.16 -10.39 6.21
CA VAL A 27 7.35 -10.44 4.76
C VAL A 27 6.09 -9.92 4.08
N TYR A 28 6.30 -9.08 3.07
CA TYR A 28 5.25 -8.54 2.22
C TYR A 28 5.38 -9.11 0.82
N HIS A 29 4.25 -9.55 0.27
CA HIS A 29 4.15 -10.04 -1.09
C HIS A 29 3.29 -9.07 -1.89
N GLY A 30 3.88 -8.37 -2.81
CA GLY A 30 3.22 -7.35 -3.62
C GLY A 30 3.08 -7.73 -5.07
N VAL A 31 2.68 -6.75 -5.85
CA VAL A 31 2.43 -6.90 -7.29
C VAL A 31 3.72 -7.28 -8.02
N GLY A 32 3.59 -8.18 -9.02
CA GLY A 32 4.71 -8.53 -9.87
C GLY A 32 5.82 -9.31 -9.18
N GLY A 33 5.49 -10.01 -8.08
CA GLY A 33 6.48 -10.77 -7.33
C GLY A 33 7.34 -9.94 -6.40
N LEU A 34 6.99 -8.66 -6.21
CA LEU A 34 7.70 -7.80 -5.27
C LEU A 34 7.64 -8.36 -3.86
N LYS A 35 8.78 -8.40 -3.18
CA LYS A 35 8.84 -8.77 -1.76
C LYS A 35 9.54 -7.68 -0.98
N VAL A 36 9.03 -7.42 0.24
CA VAL A 36 9.63 -6.48 1.18
C VAL A 36 9.81 -7.23 2.49
N TYR A 37 10.96 -7.05 3.13
CA TYR A 37 11.32 -7.81 4.33
C TYR A 37 11.53 -6.89 5.52
N GLY A 38 10.83 -7.21 6.60
CA GLY A 38 11.05 -6.61 7.91
C GLY A 38 10.56 -5.17 8.03
N PRO A 39 10.48 -4.67 9.29
CA PRO A 39 10.02 -3.31 9.55
C PRO A 39 10.83 -2.23 8.85
N GLU A 40 12.15 -2.38 8.76
CA GLU A 40 12.99 -1.39 8.08
C GLU A 40 12.71 -1.35 6.57
N GLY A 41 12.49 -2.52 5.96
CA GLY A 41 12.10 -2.61 4.55
C GLY A 41 10.77 -1.91 4.31
N LEU A 42 9.80 -2.07 5.21
CA LEU A 42 8.51 -1.40 5.09
C LEU A 42 8.65 0.11 5.21
N LYS A 43 9.46 0.60 6.16
CA LYS A 43 9.69 2.04 6.31
C LYS A 43 10.26 2.64 5.03
N GLN A 44 11.24 1.97 4.43
CA GLN A 44 11.84 2.41 3.18
C GLN A 44 10.83 2.39 2.04
N PHE A 45 10.05 1.31 1.92
CA PHE A 45 9.03 1.15 0.90
C PHE A 45 7.98 2.27 0.97
N LEU A 46 7.49 2.56 2.18
CA LEU A 46 6.52 3.64 2.38
C LEU A 46 7.13 5.01 2.07
N THR A 47 8.37 5.24 2.44
CA THR A 47 9.06 6.50 2.16
C THR A 47 9.15 6.75 0.65
N GLU A 48 9.47 5.71 -0.12
CA GLU A 48 9.51 5.82 -1.59
C GLU A 48 8.12 6.12 -2.16
N TYR A 49 7.09 5.49 -1.59
CA TYR A 49 5.70 5.73 -2.02
C TYR A 49 5.27 7.17 -1.72
N TYR A 50 5.63 7.68 -0.54
CA TYR A 50 5.33 9.08 -0.18
C TYR A 50 6.07 10.06 -1.07
N ASN A 51 7.28 9.72 -1.51
CA ASN A 51 8.02 10.57 -2.45
C ASN A 51 7.32 10.63 -3.81
N ALA A 52 6.75 9.51 -4.26
CA ALA A 52 5.99 9.47 -5.52
C ALA A 52 4.62 10.16 -5.38
N PHE A 53 3.96 9.98 -4.23
CA PHE A 53 2.63 10.52 -3.96
C PHE A 53 2.63 11.20 -2.59
N PRO A 54 3.11 12.46 -2.50
CA PRO A 54 3.26 13.14 -1.21
C PRO A 54 1.94 13.33 -0.44
N ASP A 55 0.83 13.42 -1.15
CA ASP A 55 -0.51 13.59 -0.57
C ASP A 55 -1.30 12.29 -0.44
N MET A 56 -0.63 11.14 -0.53
CA MET A 56 -1.33 9.85 -0.52
C MET A 56 -2.09 9.63 0.78
N GLN A 57 -3.36 9.23 0.64
CA GLN A 57 -4.24 8.86 1.73
C GLN A 57 -5.01 7.61 1.35
N VAL A 58 -5.33 6.79 2.34
CA VAL A 58 -6.19 5.64 2.13
C VAL A 58 -7.46 5.77 2.97
N LYS A 59 -8.56 5.24 2.43
CA LYS A 59 -9.80 5.08 3.15
C LYS A 59 -10.06 3.60 3.32
N VAL A 60 -10.28 3.16 4.56
CA VAL A 60 -10.63 1.78 4.84
C VAL A 60 -12.10 1.57 4.52
N GLU A 61 -12.38 0.74 3.52
CA GLU A 61 -13.73 0.44 3.07
C GLU A 61 -14.32 -0.74 3.84
N ASN A 62 -13.55 -1.82 3.98
CA ASN A 62 -13.97 -3.05 4.64
C ASN A 62 -12.82 -3.69 5.41
N LEU A 63 -13.15 -4.28 6.56
CA LEU A 63 -12.23 -5.14 7.31
C LEU A 63 -12.97 -6.44 7.61
N ILE A 64 -12.39 -7.56 7.23
CA ILE A 64 -12.97 -8.88 7.44
C ILE A 64 -11.92 -9.76 8.08
N ALA A 65 -12.26 -10.36 9.21
CA ALA A 65 -11.33 -11.20 9.96
C ALA A 65 -11.84 -12.63 10.03
N GLU A 66 -10.93 -13.59 9.82
CA GLU A 66 -11.20 -14.99 10.01
C GLU A 66 -9.91 -15.70 10.43
N GLY A 67 -9.96 -16.42 11.55
CA GLY A 67 -8.78 -17.09 12.08
C GLY A 67 -7.68 -16.10 12.41
N ASP A 68 -6.48 -16.35 11.90
CA ASP A 68 -5.32 -15.49 12.10
C ASP A 68 -5.16 -14.44 10.99
N LYS A 69 -6.15 -14.28 10.13
CA LYS A 69 -6.05 -13.38 8.98
C LYS A 69 -7.08 -12.27 9.03
N VAL A 70 -6.66 -11.09 8.57
CA VAL A 70 -7.55 -9.95 8.36
C VAL A 70 -7.40 -9.50 6.93
N VAL A 71 -8.54 -9.37 6.23
CA VAL A 71 -8.58 -8.79 4.89
C VAL A 71 -8.98 -7.33 5.03
N SER A 72 -8.17 -6.43 4.46
CA SER A 72 -8.51 -5.02 4.37
C SER A 72 -8.71 -4.63 2.91
N HIS A 73 -9.86 -4.01 2.64
CA HIS A 73 -10.16 -3.39 1.36
C HIS A 73 -10.10 -1.89 1.58
N VAL A 74 -9.19 -1.23 0.89
CA VAL A 74 -8.97 0.20 1.05
C VAL A 74 -8.96 0.88 -0.31
N THR A 75 -9.25 2.17 -0.32
CA THR A 75 -9.11 3.01 -1.51
C THR A 75 -7.95 3.97 -1.28
N SER A 76 -6.96 3.91 -2.15
CA SER A 76 -5.80 4.77 -2.10
C SER A 76 -5.96 5.91 -3.09
N ARG A 77 -5.61 7.12 -2.67
CA ARG A 77 -5.73 8.32 -3.50
C ARG A 77 -4.50 9.19 -3.32
N GLY A 78 -3.95 9.68 -4.43
CA GLY A 78 -2.78 10.55 -4.38
C GLY A 78 -2.51 11.21 -5.72
N THR A 79 -1.60 12.19 -5.69
CA THR A 79 -1.14 12.92 -6.88
C THR A 79 0.28 12.50 -7.19
N HIS A 80 0.54 12.12 -8.45
CA HIS A 80 1.83 11.64 -8.90
C HIS A 80 2.78 12.83 -9.07
N LYS A 81 3.60 13.08 -8.06
CA LYS A 81 4.54 14.22 -8.03
C LYS A 81 6.00 13.82 -7.94
N GLY A 82 6.28 12.52 -7.79
CA GLY A 82 7.64 11.99 -7.77
C GLY A 82 7.75 10.78 -8.69
N GLU A 83 8.96 10.37 -9.00
CA GLU A 83 9.18 9.22 -9.86
C GLU A 83 8.58 7.95 -9.25
N LEU A 84 7.91 7.15 -10.09
CA LEU A 84 7.33 5.86 -9.70
C LEU A 84 7.67 4.84 -10.78
N MET A 85 8.37 3.77 -10.40
CA MET A 85 8.74 2.67 -11.33
C MET A 85 9.39 3.19 -12.62
N GLY A 86 10.25 4.19 -12.52
CA GLY A 86 10.89 4.80 -13.68
C GLY A 86 10.01 5.77 -14.45
N ILE A 87 8.79 6.03 -13.99
CA ILE A 87 7.86 6.95 -14.64
C ILE A 87 8.04 8.34 -14.03
N ALA A 88 8.36 9.31 -14.88
CA ALA A 88 8.51 10.71 -14.44
C ALA A 88 7.18 11.25 -13.91
N PRO A 89 7.21 12.22 -12.97
CA PRO A 89 6.00 12.78 -12.40
C PRO A 89 5.04 13.31 -13.47
N THR A 90 3.77 12.86 -13.39
CA THR A 90 2.75 13.27 -14.36
C THR A 90 1.88 14.42 -13.84
N GLY A 91 1.88 14.65 -12.52
CA GLY A 91 1.00 15.61 -11.87
C GLY A 91 -0.45 15.15 -11.79
N LYS A 92 -0.75 13.93 -12.20
CA LYS A 92 -2.12 13.41 -12.24
C LYS A 92 -2.52 12.77 -10.93
N GLN A 93 -3.81 12.88 -10.60
CA GLN A 93 -4.41 12.22 -9.46
C GLN A 93 -4.81 10.81 -9.83
N VAL A 94 -4.59 9.88 -8.90
CA VAL A 94 -5.02 8.50 -9.05
C VAL A 94 -5.90 8.10 -7.87
N THR A 95 -6.85 7.21 -8.13
CA THR A 95 -7.68 6.56 -7.11
C THR A 95 -7.65 5.07 -7.41
N VAL A 96 -7.12 4.29 -6.48
CA VAL A 96 -6.78 2.89 -6.74
C VAL A 96 -7.34 2.01 -5.61
N PRO A 97 -8.12 0.96 -5.93
CA PRO A 97 -8.52 -0.01 -4.93
C PRO A 97 -7.36 -0.94 -4.57
N VAL A 98 -7.27 -1.28 -3.30
CA VAL A 98 -6.23 -2.15 -2.75
C VAL A 98 -6.89 -3.19 -1.86
N ILE A 99 -6.49 -4.45 -2.03
CA ILE A 99 -6.88 -5.55 -1.14
C ILE A 99 -5.60 -6.10 -0.52
N CYS A 100 -5.59 -6.17 0.81
CA CYS A 100 -4.45 -6.71 1.55
C CYS A 100 -4.93 -7.79 2.52
N ILE A 101 -4.23 -8.92 2.54
CA ILE A 101 -4.47 -9.98 3.53
C ILE A 101 -3.30 -9.94 4.50
N SER A 102 -3.61 -9.75 5.79
CA SER A 102 -2.62 -9.70 6.86
C SER A 102 -2.76 -10.92 7.75
N ARG A 103 -1.68 -11.68 7.90
CA ARG A 103 -1.63 -12.84 8.81
C ARG A 103 -0.97 -12.43 10.11
N PHE A 104 -1.66 -12.71 11.21
CA PHE A 104 -1.16 -12.37 12.54
C PHE A 104 -0.37 -13.51 13.14
N VAL A 105 0.72 -13.14 13.82
CA VAL A 105 1.51 -14.04 14.66
C VAL A 105 1.51 -13.39 16.04
N ASP A 106 0.85 -14.04 17.00
CA ASP A 106 0.52 -13.45 18.28
C ASP A 106 -0.27 -12.13 18.04
N ASP A 107 0.19 -11.00 18.53
CA ASP A 107 -0.54 -9.75 18.40
C ASP A 107 0.03 -8.85 17.31
N LYS A 108 0.89 -9.38 16.43
CA LYS A 108 1.55 -8.60 15.38
C LYS A 108 1.31 -9.20 14.01
N ILE A 109 1.44 -8.37 12.99
CA ILE A 109 1.34 -8.82 11.61
C ILE A 109 2.68 -9.44 11.20
N GLY A 110 2.63 -10.71 10.78
CA GLY A 110 3.83 -11.47 10.39
C GLY A 110 4.00 -11.61 8.89
N GLU A 111 2.92 -11.44 8.13
CA GLU A 111 2.97 -11.58 6.68
C GLU A 111 1.80 -10.88 6.04
N ASP A 112 2.04 -10.25 4.90
CA ASP A 112 1.02 -9.56 4.12
C ASP A 112 1.08 -9.98 2.65
N TRP A 113 -0.10 -10.11 2.04
CA TRP A 113 -0.27 -10.28 0.59
C TRP A 113 -1.13 -9.13 0.12
N GLU A 114 -0.66 -8.39 -0.87
CA GLU A 114 -1.37 -7.20 -1.35
C GLU A 114 -1.58 -7.26 -2.86
N ILE A 115 -2.78 -6.94 -3.28
CA ILE A 115 -3.13 -6.77 -4.68
C ILE A 115 -3.65 -5.36 -4.86
N ILE A 116 -3.08 -4.65 -5.82
CA ILE A 116 -3.53 -3.32 -6.20
C ILE A 116 -3.92 -3.35 -7.68
N ASP A 117 -4.80 -2.44 -8.08
CA ASP A 117 -5.14 -2.27 -9.49
C ASP A 117 -4.05 -1.43 -10.17
N LEU A 118 -2.88 -2.06 -10.39
CA LEU A 118 -1.74 -1.39 -11.02
C LEU A 118 -2.07 -0.96 -12.45
N PHE A 119 -2.74 -1.82 -13.20
CA PHE A 119 -3.13 -1.51 -14.57
C PHE A 119 -4.01 -0.26 -14.62
N GLY A 120 -5.03 -0.20 -13.75
CA GLY A 120 -5.90 0.96 -13.66
C GLY A 120 -5.16 2.23 -13.24
N MET A 121 -4.20 2.11 -12.33
CA MET A 121 -3.37 3.25 -11.95
C MET A 121 -2.58 3.79 -13.15
N LEU A 122 -1.95 2.89 -13.92
CA LEU A 122 -1.16 3.29 -15.09
C LEU A 122 -2.04 3.94 -16.16
N GLN A 123 -3.29 3.47 -16.31
CA GLN A 123 -4.26 4.12 -17.20
C GLN A 123 -4.59 5.53 -16.75
N GLN A 124 -4.79 5.73 -15.45
CA GLN A 124 -5.09 7.05 -14.86
C GLN A 124 -3.91 8.01 -15.03
N LEU A 125 -2.70 7.49 -15.05
CA LEU A 125 -1.50 8.29 -15.30
C LEU A 125 -1.23 8.54 -16.79
N ASP A 126 -2.05 7.95 -17.68
CA ASP A 126 -1.90 8.04 -19.13
C ASP A 126 -0.60 7.46 -19.67
N VAL A 127 -0.01 6.49 -18.96
CA VAL A 127 1.18 5.77 -19.47
C VAL A 127 0.82 4.54 -20.25
N ILE A 128 -0.45 4.09 -20.19
CA ILE A 128 -1.01 3.03 -21.01
C ILE A 128 -2.43 3.42 -21.43
N PRO A 129 -2.97 2.86 -22.54
CA PRO A 129 -4.32 3.21 -22.99
C PRO A 129 -5.39 2.81 -22.00
N SER A 130 -6.44 3.66 -21.87
CA SER A 130 -7.60 3.35 -21.06
C SER A 130 -8.57 2.44 -21.82
N PRO A 131 -9.37 1.59 -21.12
CA PRO A 131 -10.44 0.84 -21.78
C PRO A 131 -11.39 1.80 -22.50
N GLY A 132 -11.78 1.45 -23.72
CA GLY A 132 -12.66 2.29 -24.52
C GLY A 132 -12.00 3.50 -25.16
N HIS A 133 -10.74 3.73 -24.90
CA HIS A 133 -9.97 4.78 -25.55
C HIS A 133 -9.66 4.38 -27.00
N LYS A 134 -9.86 5.30 -27.91
CA LYS A 134 -9.63 5.05 -29.33
C LYS A 134 -8.40 5.76 -29.85
#